data_cbb36df92a11c447d7427913a693c6c3
#
_entry.id   cbb36df92a11c447d7427913a693c6c3
#
_cell.length_a   1.000
_cell.length_b   1.000
_cell.length_c   1.000
_cell.angle_alpha   90.00
_cell.angle_beta   90.00
_cell.angle_gamma   90.00
#
_symmetry.space_group_name_H-M   'P 1'
#
loop_
_entity.id
_entity.type
_entity.pdbx_description
1 polymer ?
#
loop_
_entity_poly.entity_id
_entity_poly.type
_entity_poly.pdbx_seq_one_letter_code
_entity_poly.pdbx_strand_id
1 'polypeptide(L)'
;AALTRGRHVVEKALAAGTPVTRSALYASMDAAGFASAHQRGLHLLNWLAHEGAICHGPRHGKQPTFVLMDAWVPPSTPLGRDEALHRLALRYLQGHGPATAADLAWWSGLTQKDALRALELAGSALEKETRDGTTWWWRADAPLPARSRVIHLLPAFDEYLIGYRDRTPVLDAPHTRRVIGINGLVAATAIVEGRVVATWK
;
A
#
# COMPACT_ATOMS: atom_id res chain seq x y z
N ALA A 1 -29.13 1.91 1.65
CA ALA A 1 -29.99 0.70 1.78
C ALA A 1 -29.33 -0.57 1.22
N ALA A 2 -28.85 -0.62 -0.05
CA ALA A 2 -28.26 -1.85 -0.63
C ALA A 2 -26.93 -2.25 0.02
N LEU A 3 -25.99 -1.32 0.19
CA LEU A 3 -24.69 -1.56 0.84
C LEU A 3 -24.86 -2.01 2.30
N THR A 4 -25.76 -1.39 3.05
CA THR A 4 -26.05 -1.75 4.44
C THR A 4 -26.59 -3.18 4.55
N ARG A 5 -27.47 -3.60 3.64
CA ARG A 5 -27.98 -4.98 3.58
C ARG A 5 -26.86 -5.96 3.22
N GLY A 6 -26.05 -5.64 2.20
CA GLY A 6 -24.90 -6.47 1.82
C GLY A 6 -23.90 -6.64 2.95
N ARG A 7 -23.58 -5.57 3.67
CA ARG A 7 -22.73 -5.59 4.87
C ARG A 7 -23.28 -6.56 5.91
N HIS A 8 -24.54 -6.44 6.27
CA HIS A 8 -25.16 -7.31 7.27
C HIS A 8 -25.09 -8.79 6.89
N VAL A 9 -25.32 -9.12 5.60
CA VAL A 9 -25.21 -10.50 5.11
C VAL A 9 -23.80 -11.05 5.26
N VAL A 10 -22.76 -10.26 4.88
CA VAL A 10 -21.37 -10.69 4.99
C VAL A 10 -20.96 -10.84 6.45
N GLU A 11 -21.27 -9.87 7.30
CA GLU A 11 -20.97 -9.92 8.73
C GLU A 11 -21.63 -11.14 9.41
N LYS A 12 -22.88 -11.43 9.08
CA LYS A 12 -23.59 -12.61 9.57
C LYS A 12 -22.92 -13.92 9.11
N ALA A 13 -22.49 -14.00 7.85
CA ALA A 13 -21.81 -15.18 7.33
C ALA A 13 -20.44 -15.42 8.00
N LEU A 14 -19.78 -14.36 8.47
CA LEU A 14 -18.48 -14.40 9.13
C LEU A 14 -18.57 -14.47 10.67
N ALA A 15 -19.77 -14.32 11.25
CA ALA A 15 -19.96 -14.23 12.71
C ALA A 15 -19.52 -15.49 13.47
N ALA A 16 -19.46 -16.65 12.82
CA ALA A 16 -18.97 -17.90 13.43
C ALA A 16 -17.46 -17.91 13.69
N GLY A 17 -16.72 -16.87 13.27
CA GLY A 17 -15.27 -16.76 13.44
C GLY A 17 -14.43 -17.70 12.55
N THR A 18 -15.06 -18.52 11.73
CA THR A 18 -14.36 -19.39 10.77
C THR A 18 -14.10 -18.66 9.46
N PRO A 19 -12.91 -18.85 8.84
CA PRO A 19 -12.61 -18.26 7.55
C PRO A 19 -13.54 -18.74 6.45
N VAL A 20 -14.17 -17.83 5.69
CA VAL A 20 -15.13 -18.14 4.63
C VAL A 20 -14.56 -17.76 3.27
N THR A 21 -14.68 -18.64 2.28
CA THR A 21 -14.20 -18.36 0.92
C THR A 21 -15.06 -17.32 0.21
N ARG A 22 -14.48 -16.64 -0.79
CA ARG A 22 -15.23 -15.67 -1.62
C ARG A 22 -16.47 -16.28 -2.26
N SER A 23 -16.36 -17.51 -2.76
CA SER A 23 -17.50 -18.21 -3.38
C SER A 23 -18.65 -18.48 -2.40
N ALA A 24 -18.31 -18.88 -1.17
CA ALA A 24 -19.30 -19.09 -0.12
C ALA A 24 -19.97 -17.79 0.32
N LEU A 25 -19.22 -16.67 0.41
CA LEU A 25 -19.81 -15.35 0.68
C LEU A 25 -20.75 -14.91 -0.44
N TYR A 26 -20.39 -15.15 -1.70
CA TYR A 26 -21.27 -14.84 -2.84
C TYR A 26 -22.57 -15.65 -2.78
N ALA A 27 -22.48 -16.95 -2.49
CA ALA A 27 -23.66 -17.77 -2.29
C ALA A 27 -24.58 -17.25 -1.15
N SER A 28 -23.99 -16.80 -0.04
CA SER A 28 -24.73 -16.18 1.07
C SER A 28 -25.38 -14.85 0.66
N MET A 29 -24.71 -14.03 -0.14
CA MET A 29 -25.26 -12.78 -0.67
C MET A 29 -26.46 -13.07 -1.57
N ASP A 30 -26.33 -14.00 -2.53
CA ASP A 30 -27.36 -14.35 -3.49
C ASP A 30 -28.58 -14.95 -2.77
N ALA A 31 -28.39 -15.83 -1.80
CA ALA A 31 -29.46 -16.40 -0.98
C ALA A 31 -30.23 -15.34 -0.18
N ALA A 32 -29.56 -14.25 0.22
CA ALA A 32 -30.16 -13.12 0.92
C ALA A 32 -30.76 -12.04 -0.04
N GLY A 33 -30.81 -12.31 -1.34
CA GLY A 33 -31.35 -11.39 -2.34
C GLY A 33 -30.43 -10.20 -2.68
N PHE A 34 -29.14 -10.30 -2.35
CA PHE A 34 -28.11 -9.36 -2.80
C PHE A 34 -27.31 -10.01 -3.94
N ALA A 35 -27.67 -9.69 -5.19
CA ALA A 35 -27.01 -10.26 -6.36
C ALA A 35 -25.50 -9.98 -6.35
N SER A 36 -24.67 -11.02 -6.25
CA SER A 36 -23.20 -10.93 -6.23
C SER A 36 -22.59 -10.80 -7.64
N ALA A 37 -23.36 -11.12 -8.68
CA ALA A 37 -22.95 -11.09 -10.09
C ALA A 37 -22.48 -9.72 -10.57
N HIS A 38 -21.85 -9.67 -11.76
CA HIS A 38 -21.34 -8.45 -12.41
C HIS A 38 -20.43 -7.62 -11.49
N GLN A 39 -19.50 -8.29 -10.79
CA GLN A 39 -18.53 -7.71 -9.86
C GLN A 39 -19.13 -7.04 -8.59
N ARG A 40 -20.45 -7.04 -8.41
CA ARG A 40 -21.08 -6.39 -7.24
C ARG A 40 -20.62 -7.01 -5.92
N GLY A 41 -20.51 -8.34 -5.86
CA GLY A 41 -19.95 -9.03 -4.69
C GLY A 41 -18.49 -8.63 -4.41
N LEU A 42 -17.66 -8.51 -5.46
CA LEU A 42 -16.28 -8.08 -5.33
C LEU A 42 -16.18 -6.64 -4.81
N HIS A 43 -16.97 -5.72 -5.38
CA HIS A 43 -16.98 -4.33 -4.94
C HIS A 43 -17.47 -4.19 -3.48
N LEU A 44 -18.47 -4.98 -3.07
CA LEU A 44 -18.90 -5.00 -1.68
C LEU A 44 -17.79 -5.48 -0.74
N LEU A 45 -17.12 -6.59 -1.07
CA LEU A 45 -16.02 -7.10 -0.22
C LEU A 45 -14.85 -6.12 -0.16
N ASN A 46 -14.48 -5.51 -1.28
CA ASN A 46 -13.44 -4.48 -1.31
C ASN A 46 -13.83 -3.27 -0.44
N TRP A 47 -15.06 -2.80 -0.55
CA TRP A 47 -15.55 -1.69 0.28
C TRP A 47 -15.50 -2.04 1.76
N LEU A 48 -15.99 -3.23 2.16
CA LEU A 48 -15.93 -3.68 3.54
C LEU A 48 -14.50 -3.82 4.08
N ALA A 49 -13.56 -4.24 3.23
CA ALA A 49 -12.13 -4.31 3.60
C ALA A 49 -11.53 -2.90 3.80
N HIS A 50 -11.87 -1.91 2.95
CA HIS A 50 -11.45 -0.52 3.13
C HIS A 50 -12.05 0.13 4.37
N GLU A 51 -13.29 -0.24 4.73
CA GLU A 51 -13.94 0.19 5.98
C GLU A 51 -13.35 -0.50 7.23
N GLY A 52 -12.44 -1.47 7.05
CA GLY A 52 -11.88 -2.23 8.16
C GLY A 52 -12.86 -3.23 8.80
N ALA A 53 -13.97 -3.55 8.16
CA ALA A 53 -14.94 -4.50 8.68
C ALA A 53 -14.49 -5.96 8.52
N ILE A 54 -13.79 -6.25 7.42
CA ILE A 54 -13.27 -7.59 7.09
C ILE A 54 -11.81 -7.52 6.67
N CYS A 55 -11.10 -8.63 6.79
CA CYS A 55 -9.78 -8.82 6.21
C CYS A 55 -9.63 -10.22 5.61
N HIS A 56 -8.49 -10.46 4.94
CA HIS A 56 -8.16 -11.80 4.49
C HIS A 56 -7.77 -12.69 5.68
N GLY A 57 -8.35 -13.88 5.73
CA GLY A 57 -7.96 -14.97 6.62
C GLY A 57 -6.99 -15.95 5.97
N PRO A 58 -6.69 -17.09 6.64
CA PRO A 58 -5.87 -18.16 6.09
C PRO A 58 -6.47 -18.69 4.80
N ARG A 59 -5.63 -19.04 3.84
CA ARG A 59 -6.10 -19.62 2.57
C ARG A 59 -6.75 -21.00 2.80
N HIS A 60 -7.84 -21.26 2.09
CA HIS A 60 -8.41 -22.59 1.95
C HIS A 60 -7.96 -23.20 0.61
N GLY A 61 -6.91 -24.02 0.64
CA GLY A 61 -6.22 -24.45 -0.57
C GLY A 61 -5.64 -23.24 -1.33
N LYS A 62 -6.04 -23.07 -2.59
CA LYS A 62 -5.63 -21.91 -3.42
C LYS A 62 -6.57 -20.69 -3.30
N GLN A 63 -7.69 -20.83 -2.56
CA GLN A 63 -8.68 -19.76 -2.48
C GLN A 63 -8.42 -18.81 -1.32
N PRO A 64 -8.55 -17.49 -1.51
CA PRO A 64 -8.57 -16.54 -0.42
C PRO A 64 -9.84 -16.73 0.43
N THR A 65 -9.70 -16.52 1.72
CA THR A 65 -10.84 -16.46 2.66
C THR A 65 -10.93 -15.07 3.26
N PHE A 66 -12.07 -14.82 3.90
CA PHE A 66 -12.36 -13.59 4.64
C PHE A 66 -12.77 -13.92 6.06
N VAL A 67 -12.48 -12.99 6.95
CA VAL A 67 -12.82 -13.02 8.38
C VAL A 67 -13.25 -11.62 8.82
N LEU A 68 -13.93 -11.51 9.94
CA LEU A 68 -14.17 -10.19 10.56
C LEU A 68 -12.84 -9.64 11.09
N MET A 69 -12.58 -8.36 10.82
CA MET A 69 -11.35 -7.69 11.25
C MET A 69 -11.19 -7.76 12.76
N ASP A 70 -12.22 -7.38 13.52
CA ASP A 70 -12.18 -7.30 14.99
C ASP A 70 -12.06 -8.67 15.69
N ALA A 71 -12.43 -9.75 14.98
CA ALA A 71 -12.27 -11.11 15.49
C ALA A 71 -10.90 -11.71 15.19
N TRP A 72 -10.18 -11.15 14.20
CA TRP A 72 -8.94 -11.70 13.68
C TRP A 72 -7.70 -10.91 14.04
N VAL A 73 -7.81 -9.59 14.06
CA VAL A 73 -6.71 -8.68 14.36
C VAL A 73 -6.85 -8.22 15.80
N PRO A 74 -5.81 -8.33 16.65
CA PRO A 74 -5.86 -7.82 18.01
C PRO A 74 -6.27 -6.34 18.02
N PRO A 75 -7.07 -5.91 18.99
CA PRO A 75 -7.49 -4.53 19.11
C PRO A 75 -6.26 -3.61 19.25
N SER A 76 -6.26 -2.52 18.52
CA SER A 76 -5.24 -1.47 18.62
C SER A 76 -5.83 -0.21 19.25
N THR A 77 -5.00 0.54 19.96
CA THR A 77 -5.41 1.85 20.48
C THR A 77 -5.65 2.80 19.30
N PRO A 78 -6.84 3.40 19.18
CA PRO A 78 -7.10 4.40 18.16
C PRO A 78 -6.10 5.57 18.29
N LEU A 79 -5.53 5.99 17.18
CA LEU A 79 -4.63 7.14 17.13
C LEU A 79 -5.41 8.38 16.71
N GLY A 80 -5.08 9.52 17.31
CA GLY A 80 -5.47 10.82 16.76
C GLY A 80 -4.85 11.03 15.39
N ARG A 81 -5.50 11.86 14.54
CA ARG A 81 -5.05 12.08 13.15
C ARG A 81 -3.58 12.50 13.06
N ASP A 82 -3.16 13.46 13.89
CA ASP A 82 -1.79 13.97 13.86
C ASP A 82 -0.77 12.91 14.29
N GLU A 83 -1.09 12.12 15.29
CA GLU A 83 -0.26 11.00 15.71
C GLU A 83 -0.17 9.92 14.62
N ALA A 84 -1.26 9.63 13.93
CA ALA A 84 -1.27 8.69 12.81
C ALA A 84 -0.41 9.21 11.65
N LEU A 85 -0.52 10.49 11.30
CA LEU A 85 0.30 11.15 10.27
C LEU A 85 1.80 11.12 10.65
N HIS A 86 2.13 11.48 11.88
CA HIS A 86 3.49 11.43 12.42
C HIS A 86 4.09 10.02 12.28
N ARG A 87 3.40 9.00 12.77
CA ARG A 87 3.88 7.61 12.70
C ARG A 87 4.01 7.11 11.26
N LEU A 88 3.09 7.50 10.38
CA LEU A 88 3.14 7.14 8.98
C LEU A 88 4.38 7.71 8.29
N ALA A 89 4.68 9.00 8.51
CA ALA A 89 5.87 9.64 7.96
C ALA A 89 7.17 8.96 8.41
N LEU A 90 7.30 8.67 9.70
CA LEU A 90 8.48 7.98 10.24
C LEU A 90 8.67 6.59 9.65
N ARG A 91 7.58 5.80 9.53
CA ARG A 91 7.63 4.46 8.94
C ARG A 91 7.96 4.50 7.44
N TYR A 92 7.35 5.44 6.73
CA TYR A 92 7.64 5.63 5.31
C TYR A 92 9.12 5.95 5.10
N LEU A 93 9.65 6.96 5.79
CA LEU A 93 11.05 7.36 5.64
C LEU A 93 12.07 6.35 6.18
N GLN A 94 11.65 5.44 7.03
CA GLN A 94 12.49 4.32 7.46
C GLN A 94 12.87 3.40 6.30
N GLY A 95 11.95 3.21 5.34
CA GLY A 95 12.17 2.34 4.18
C GLY A 95 12.41 3.07 2.87
N HIS A 96 12.03 4.36 2.78
CA HIS A 96 12.00 5.13 1.53
C HIS A 96 12.81 6.44 1.57
N GLY A 97 13.49 6.72 2.67
CA GLY A 97 14.33 7.94 2.75
C GLY A 97 15.60 7.84 1.92
N PRO A 98 16.09 8.96 1.33
CA PRO A 98 15.46 10.27 1.25
C PRO A 98 14.26 10.31 0.29
N ALA A 99 13.19 11.02 0.68
CA ALA A 99 11.99 11.15 -0.13
C ALA A 99 11.35 12.54 0.02
N THR A 100 10.45 12.90 -0.90
CA THR A 100 9.73 14.16 -0.89
C THR A 100 8.32 14.02 -0.30
N ALA A 101 7.68 15.13 0.02
CA ALA A 101 6.26 15.13 0.39
C ALA A 101 5.36 14.60 -0.77
N ALA A 102 5.80 14.80 -2.02
CA ALA A 102 5.10 14.28 -3.19
C ALA A 102 5.18 12.76 -3.29
N ASP A 103 6.31 12.17 -2.89
CA ASP A 103 6.46 10.72 -2.86
C ASP A 103 5.61 10.11 -1.75
N LEU A 104 5.63 10.69 -0.54
CA LEU A 104 4.76 10.24 0.56
C LEU A 104 3.28 10.33 0.18
N ALA A 105 2.85 11.43 -0.46
CA ALA A 105 1.47 11.59 -0.93
C ALA A 105 1.10 10.54 -1.98
N TRP A 106 1.99 10.28 -2.94
CA TRP A 106 1.83 9.26 -3.97
C TRP A 106 1.68 7.86 -3.37
N TRP A 107 2.58 7.50 -2.47
CA TRP A 107 2.64 6.18 -1.85
C TRP A 107 1.44 5.91 -0.93
N SER A 108 1.09 6.89 -0.10
CA SER A 108 0.06 6.72 0.94
C SER A 108 -1.37 7.03 0.48
N GLY A 109 -1.54 7.72 -0.67
CA GLY A 109 -2.84 8.26 -1.08
C GLY A 109 -3.27 9.50 -0.30
N LEU A 110 -2.41 10.06 0.55
CA LEU A 110 -2.67 11.33 1.25
C LEU A 110 -2.72 12.51 0.28
N THR A 111 -3.38 13.59 0.70
CA THR A 111 -3.21 14.88 0.02
C THR A 111 -1.78 15.40 0.20
N GLN A 112 -1.30 16.24 -0.72
CA GLN A 112 0.00 16.92 -0.56
C GLN A 112 0.10 17.70 0.76
N LYS A 113 -0.99 18.33 1.17
CA LYS A 113 -1.08 19.08 2.44
C LYS A 113 -0.90 18.16 3.65
N ASP A 114 -1.57 17.01 3.66
CA ASP A 114 -1.45 16.05 4.76
C ASP A 114 -0.08 15.36 4.76
N ALA A 115 0.50 15.06 3.60
CA ALA A 115 1.83 14.49 3.51
C ALA A 115 2.91 15.46 4.04
N LEU A 116 2.83 16.75 3.68
CA LEU A 116 3.72 17.76 4.22
C LEU A 116 3.54 17.90 5.75
N ARG A 117 2.28 17.98 6.21
CA ARG A 117 1.97 18.00 7.65
C ARG A 117 2.55 16.80 8.39
N ALA A 118 2.44 15.60 7.80
CA ALA A 118 2.98 14.37 8.40
C ALA A 118 4.51 14.45 8.61
N LEU A 119 5.23 14.99 7.61
CA LEU A 119 6.69 15.21 7.71
C LEU A 119 7.04 16.29 8.75
N GLU A 120 6.28 17.38 8.78
CA GLU A 120 6.50 18.47 9.76
C GLU A 120 6.22 18.02 11.20
N LEU A 121 5.19 17.20 11.42
CA LEU A 121 4.86 16.63 12.73
C LEU A 121 5.97 15.71 13.27
N ALA A 122 6.77 15.11 12.40
CA ALA A 122 7.90 14.28 12.82
C ALA A 122 9.07 15.10 13.42
N GLY A 123 9.11 16.40 13.17
CA GLY A 123 10.02 17.36 13.84
C GLY A 123 11.49 16.96 13.80
N SER A 124 12.14 16.93 14.96
CA SER A 124 13.56 16.61 15.09
C SER A 124 13.94 15.15 14.78
N ALA A 125 12.97 14.26 14.59
CA ALA A 125 13.24 12.89 14.14
C ALA A 125 13.62 12.83 12.65
N LEU A 126 13.41 13.92 11.90
CA LEU A 126 13.74 14.04 10.50
C LEU A 126 14.72 15.17 10.24
N GLU A 127 15.58 14.96 9.27
CA GLU A 127 16.37 15.98 8.61
C GLU A 127 15.81 16.28 7.23
N LYS A 128 16.13 17.46 6.70
CA LYS A 128 15.73 17.87 5.35
C LYS A 128 16.77 18.75 4.69
N GLU A 129 16.84 18.65 3.37
CA GLU A 129 17.61 19.54 2.50
C GLU A 129 16.76 19.97 1.31
N THR A 130 16.89 21.23 0.91
CA THR A 130 16.26 21.73 -0.33
C THR A 130 17.32 21.89 -1.38
N ARG A 131 17.13 21.18 -2.51
CA ARG A 131 18.02 21.23 -3.67
C ARG A 131 17.16 21.43 -4.92
N ASP A 132 17.50 22.42 -5.73
CA ASP A 132 16.79 22.77 -6.97
C ASP A 132 15.28 22.95 -6.79
N GLY A 133 14.88 23.61 -5.68
CA GLY A 133 13.46 23.85 -5.32
C GLY A 133 12.69 22.63 -4.79
N THR A 134 13.35 21.47 -4.68
CA THR A 134 12.76 20.24 -4.14
C THR A 134 13.31 19.97 -2.74
N THR A 135 12.42 19.76 -1.76
CA THR A 135 12.79 19.41 -0.39
C THR A 135 12.73 17.91 -0.19
N TRP A 136 13.87 17.35 0.16
CA TRP A 136 14.07 15.94 0.51
C TRP A 136 14.10 15.78 2.02
N TRP A 137 13.51 14.68 2.50
CA TRP A 137 13.40 14.35 3.91
C TRP A 137 13.96 12.96 4.16
N TRP A 138 14.65 12.76 5.28
CA TRP A 138 15.13 11.46 5.75
C TRP A 138 15.15 11.42 7.27
N ARG A 139 15.26 10.24 7.82
CA ARG A 139 15.38 10.09 9.27
C ARG A 139 16.74 10.59 9.74
N ALA A 140 16.76 11.33 10.85
CA ALA A 140 18.00 11.85 11.44
C ALA A 140 18.95 10.74 11.92
N ASP A 141 18.40 9.56 12.26
CA ASP A 141 19.15 8.38 12.68
C ASP A 141 19.43 7.39 11.52
N ALA A 142 19.13 7.75 10.27
CA ALA A 142 19.39 6.88 9.13
C ALA A 142 20.89 6.65 8.94
N PRO A 143 21.34 5.38 8.79
CA PRO A 143 22.72 5.11 8.49
C PRO A 143 23.08 5.63 7.10
N LEU A 144 24.27 6.19 6.95
CA LEU A 144 24.79 6.51 5.64
C LEU A 144 24.96 5.23 4.83
N PRO A 145 24.39 5.13 3.62
CA PRO A 145 24.51 3.94 2.82
C PRO A 145 25.98 3.70 2.42
N ALA A 146 26.44 2.49 2.64
CA ALA A 146 27.71 2.07 2.07
C ALA A 146 27.58 1.92 0.54
N ARG A 147 28.58 2.34 -0.22
CA ARG A 147 28.62 2.05 -1.65
C ARG A 147 28.63 0.54 -1.84
N SER A 148 27.65 0.04 -2.58
CA SER A 148 27.55 -1.38 -2.90
C SER A 148 27.62 -1.56 -4.41
N ARG A 149 28.47 -2.49 -4.85
CA ARG A 149 28.51 -2.94 -6.26
C ARG A 149 27.65 -4.20 -6.47
N VAL A 150 26.81 -4.53 -5.51
CA VAL A 150 25.90 -5.68 -5.60
C VAL A 150 24.84 -5.40 -6.65
N ILE A 151 24.59 -6.41 -7.48
CA ILE A 151 23.46 -6.40 -8.41
C ILE A 151 22.23 -6.90 -7.64
N HIS A 152 21.17 -6.10 -7.63
CA HIS A 152 19.89 -6.50 -7.06
C HIS A 152 18.93 -6.87 -8.19
N LEU A 153 18.35 -8.07 -8.14
CA LEU A 153 17.28 -8.49 -9.04
C LEU A 153 15.94 -8.29 -8.32
N LEU A 154 15.20 -7.26 -8.73
CA LEU A 154 13.93 -6.89 -8.12
C LEU A 154 12.77 -7.47 -8.92
N PRO A 155 11.71 -7.97 -8.26
CA PRO A 155 10.53 -8.51 -8.93
C PRO A 155 9.74 -7.42 -9.67
N ALA A 156 8.74 -7.85 -10.42
CA ALA A 156 7.73 -6.95 -10.96
C ALA A 156 6.98 -6.24 -9.82
N PHE A 157 6.65 -4.96 -10.00
CA PHE A 157 6.00 -4.12 -8.99
C PHE A 157 6.78 -3.96 -7.68
N ASP A 158 8.11 -4.03 -7.74
CA ASP A 158 8.93 -3.79 -6.56
C ASP A 158 8.78 -2.36 -6.06
N GLU A 159 8.74 -2.22 -4.73
CA GLU A 159 8.56 -0.96 -4.00
C GLU A 159 9.64 0.08 -4.36
N TYR A 160 10.84 -0.36 -4.72
CA TYR A 160 11.92 0.50 -5.17
C TYR A 160 11.52 1.43 -6.34
N LEU A 161 10.61 0.96 -7.21
CA LEU A 161 10.10 1.76 -8.33
C LEU A 161 8.72 2.34 -8.06
N ILE A 162 7.83 1.62 -7.35
CA ILE A 162 6.46 2.09 -7.18
C ILE A 162 6.27 3.00 -5.95
N GLY A 163 7.19 2.95 -5.00
CA GLY A 163 7.16 3.76 -3.77
C GLY A 163 7.37 5.26 -3.97
N TYR A 164 7.78 5.69 -5.17
CA TYR A 164 8.10 7.08 -5.47
C TYR A 164 7.29 7.63 -6.63
N ARG A 165 6.93 8.90 -6.55
CA ARG A 165 6.30 9.64 -7.64
C ARG A 165 7.30 9.94 -8.75
N ASP A 166 8.46 10.49 -8.38
CA ASP A 166 9.56 10.74 -9.30
C ASP A 166 10.55 9.57 -9.27
N ARG A 167 10.79 8.99 -10.42
CA ARG A 167 11.70 7.85 -10.62
C ARG A 167 12.97 8.21 -11.37
N THR A 168 13.11 9.48 -11.78
CA THR A 168 14.27 9.95 -12.56
C THR A 168 15.62 9.74 -11.87
N PRO A 169 15.71 9.75 -10.50
CA PRO A 169 16.98 9.45 -9.84
C PRO A 169 17.48 8.02 -10.08
N VAL A 170 16.58 7.07 -10.34
CA VAL A 170 16.91 5.63 -10.47
C VAL A 170 16.63 5.05 -11.85
N LEU A 171 15.83 5.73 -12.68
CA LEU A 171 15.39 5.25 -14.00
C LEU A 171 15.47 6.37 -15.03
N ASP A 172 16.33 6.21 -16.02
CA ASP A 172 16.48 7.19 -17.09
C ASP A 172 15.22 7.32 -17.93
N ALA A 173 14.83 8.56 -18.23
CA ALA A 173 13.59 8.88 -18.93
C ALA A 173 13.38 8.11 -20.25
N PRO A 174 14.40 7.88 -21.13
CA PRO A 174 14.22 7.09 -22.35
C PRO A 174 13.83 5.63 -22.09
N HIS A 175 14.13 5.09 -20.91
CA HIS A 175 13.86 3.69 -20.56
C HIS A 175 12.56 3.49 -19.80
N THR A 176 11.89 4.57 -19.37
CA THR A 176 10.68 4.52 -18.54
C THR A 176 9.60 3.63 -19.18
N ARG A 177 9.31 3.79 -20.48
CA ARG A 177 8.28 2.98 -21.17
C ARG A 177 8.61 1.51 -21.29
N ARG A 178 9.89 1.12 -21.23
CA ARG A 178 10.31 -0.28 -21.22
C ARG A 178 10.10 -0.94 -19.86
N VAL A 179 10.27 -0.16 -18.79
CA VAL A 179 10.14 -0.62 -17.41
C VAL A 179 8.70 -0.50 -16.91
N ILE A 180 8.04 0.62 -17.25
CA ILE A 180 6.66 0.89 -16.83
C ILE A 180 5.81 1.02 -18.11
N GLY A 181 5.02 -0.04 -18.37
CA GLY A 181 4.15 -0.10 -19.54
C GLY A 181 3.00 0.92 -19.49
N ILE A 182 2.36 1.18 -20.63
CA ILE A 182 1.22 2.12 -20.76
C ILE A 182 0.05 1.71 -19.85
N ASN A 183 -0.12 0.41 -19.62
CA ASN A 183 -1.15 -0.16 -18.76
C ASN A 183 -0.76 -0.19 -17.27
N GLY A 184 0.33 0.48 -16.87
CA GLY A 184 0.81 0.53 -15.49
C GLY A 184 1.50 -0.75 -15.00
N LEU A 185 1.77 -1.72 -15.87
CA LEU A 185 2.56 -2.90 -15.50
C LEU A 185 4.02 -2.50 -15.33
N VAL A 186 4.60 -2.85 -14.19
CA VAL A 186 6.01 -2.61 -13.87
C VAL A 186 6.79 -3.89 -14.03
N ALA A 187 7.81 -3.86 -14.88
CA ALA A 187 8.67 -5.02 -15.16
C ALA A 187 9.59 -5.34 -13.97
N ALA A 188 10.01 -6.59 -13.88
CA ALA A 188 11.11 -6.98 -13.01
C ALA A 188 12.43 -6.37 -13.51
N THR A 189 13.26 -5.83 -12.60
CA THR A 189 14.42 -5.00 -12.95
C THR A 189 15.70 -5.45 -12.27
N ALA A 190 16.83 -5.21 -12.94
CA ALA A 190 18.15 -5.33 -12.33
C ALA A 190 18.68 -3.94 -11.97
N ILE A 191 19.13 -3.79 -10.72
CA ILE A 191 19.66 -2.55 -10.16
C ILE A 191 21.15 -2.69 -9.91
N VAL A 192 21.92 -1.72 -10.38
CA VAL A 192 23.36 -1.61 -10.09
C VAL A 192 23.62 -0.18 -9.60
N GLU A 193 24.30 -0.07 -8.47
CA GLU A 193 24.63 1.22 -7.85
C GLU A 193 23.41 2.18 -7.75
N GLY A 194 22.23 1.62 -7.42
CA GLY A 194 21.00 2.39 -7.27
C GLY A 194 20.28 2.74 -8.58
N ARG A 195 20.73 2.25 -9.74
CA ARG A 195 20.10 2.56 -11.04
C ARG A 195 19.59 1.32 -11.74
N VAL A 196 18.46 1.47 -12.41
CA VAL A 196 17.92 0.43 -13.28
C VAL A 196 18.82 0.28 -14.51
N VAL A 197 19.39 -0.90 -14.69
CA VAL A 197 20.29 -1.19 -15.83
C VAL A 197 19.67 -2.17 -16.83
N ALA A 198 18.72 -3.00 -16.40
CA ALA A 198 18.08 -3.99 -17.25
C ALA A 198 16.69 -4.37 -16.72
N THR A 199 15.91 -5.04 -17.56
CA THR A 199 14.73 -5.83 -17.16
C THR A 199 15.05 -7.31 -17.29
N TRP A 200 14.42 -8.17 -16.46
CA TRP A 200 14.58 -9.62 -16.52
C TRP A 200 13.22 -10.34 -16.50
N LYS A 201 13.21 -11.62 -16.84
CA LYS A 201 12.01 -12.47 -16.87
C LYS A 201 12.31 -13.80 -16.16
#